data_d4d0be1342498f9a0150ef5fd1395b63
#
_entry.id   d4d0be1342498f9a0150ef5fd1395b63
#
_cell.length_a   1.000
_cell.length_b   1.000
_cell.length_c   1.000
_cell.angle_alpha   90.00
_cell.angle_beta   90.00
_cell.angle_gamma   90.00
#
_symmetry.space_group_name_H-M   'P 1'
#
loop_
_entity.id
_entity.type
_entity.pdbx_description
1 polymer ?
#
loop_
_entity_poly.entity_id
_entity_poly.type
_entity_poly.pdbx_seq_one_letter_code
_entity_poly.pdbx_strand_id
1 'polypeptide(L)'
;AAKLDQAKANLNAENRVRTFPVDVGNRKEVEQVFEDLDQQSTPIDILVNAAGVNIPNRTMAEMRPEQFDDVLQINATGAYNTMYQVLPQMRERHDGLIINICSISGVRALSLGGIAYCASKFAMAALSTAVGNEEAPNGVRVTTIHPGEVNTPILEKRPTPVPEERKAIMVQPEDIGAMVVTIAQLPGHTHVPELIVKPLYQEFV
;
A
#
# COMPACT_ATOMS: atom_id res chain seq x y z
N ALA A 1 -12.85 -10.59 9.35
CA ALA A 1 -12.54 -11.03 10.72
C ALA A 1 -11.54 -12.20 10.69
N ALA A 2 -11.89 -13.43 10.25
CA ALA A 2 -11.03 -14.63 10.36
C ALA A 2 -9.59 -14.48 9.83
N LYS A 3 -9.37 -13.76 8.71
CA LYS A 3 -8.01 -13.48 8.18
C LYS A 3 -7.20 -12.57 9.09
N LEU A 4 -7.83 -11.61 9.76
CA LEU A 4 -7.17 -10.72 10.71
C LEU A 4 -6.79 -11.46 11.99
N ASP A 5 -7.66 -12.33 12.47
CA ASP A 5 -7.39 -13.16 13.65
C ASP A 5 -6.20 -14.11 13.39
N GLN A 6 -6.17 -14.73 12.21
CA GLN A 6 -5.03 -15.55 11.78
C GLN A 6 -3.73 -14.74 11.66
N ALA A 7 -3.79 -13.54 11.07
CA ALA A 7 -2.61 -12.66 10.95
C ALA A 7 -2.10 -12.26 12.34
N LYS A 8 -2.98 -11.90 13.26
CA LYS A 8 -2.64 -11.57 14.64
C LYS A 8 -1.96 -12.74 15.37
N ALA A 9 -2.50 -13.95 15.22
CA ALA A 9 -1.94 -15.16 15.82
C ALA A 9 -0.52 -15.47 15.28
N ASN A 10 -0.30 -15.30 13.96
CA ASN A 10 0.99 -15.54 13.32
C ASN A 10 2.10 -14.58 13.80
N LEU A 11 1.74 -13.39 14.26
CA LEU A 11 2.71 -12.39 14.72
C LEU A 11 3.26 -12.65 16.12
N ASN A 12 2.70 -13.61 16.89
CA ASN A 12 3.07 -13.88 18.29
C ASN A 12 3.16 -12.59 19.16
N ALA A 13 2.31 -11.60 18.88
CA ALA A 13 2.36 -10.27 19.45
C ALA A 13 0.98 -9.80 19.97
N GLU A 14 0.20 -10.71 20.54
CA GLU A 14 -1.22 -10.54 20.89
C GLU A 14 -1.54 -9.22 21.62
N ASN A 15 -0.67 -8.81 22.55
CA ASN A 15 -0.87 -7.61 23.34
C ASN A 15 -0.38 -6.32 22.65
N ARG A 16 0.26 -6.40 21.48
CA ARG A 16 0.81 -5.27 20.73
C ARG A 16 0.11 -5.04 19.39
N VAL A 17 -0.82 -5.93 19.01
CA VAL A 17 -1.53 -5.88 17.72
C VAL A 17 -3.01 -5.70 17.95
N ARG A 18 -3.57 -4.67 17.37
CA ARG A 18 -5.01 -4.43 17.24
C ARG A 18 -5.44 -4.63 15.79
N THR A 19 -6.63 -5.17 15.58
CA THR A 19 -7.17 -5.45 14.26
C THR A 19 -8.54 -4.80 14.11
N PHE A 20 -8.76 -4.13 12.99
CA PHE A 20 -10.00 -3.49 12.63
C PHE A 20 -10.47 -4.02 11.28
N PRO A 21 -11.60 -4.75 11.21
CA PRO A 21 -12.20 -5.11 9.93
C PRO A 21 -12.73 -3.84 9.26
N VAL A 22 -12.10 -3.41 8.17
CA VAL A 22 -12.43 -2.17 7.46
C VAL A 22 -12.23 -2.36 5.96
N ASP A 23 -13.13 -1.79 5.17
CA ASP A 23 -12.89 -1.54 3.76
C ASP A 23 -12.25 -0.15 3.60
N VAL A 24 -10.98 -0.11 3.20
CA VAL A 24 -10.26 1.16 3.01
C VAL A 24 -10.87 2.03 1.92
N GLY A 25 -11.59 1.45 0.97
CA GLY A 25 -12.38 2.17 -0.02
C GLY A 25 -13.61 2.87 0.57
N ASN A 26 -14.08 2.44 1.72
CA ASN A 26 -15.21 3.05 2.41
C ASN A 26 -14.74 4.13 3.39
N ARG A 27 -14.90 5.39 3.00
CA ARG A 27 -14.43 6.54 3.80
C ARG A 27 -15.00 6.57 5.22
N LYS A 28 -16.26 6.22 5.40
CA LYS A 28 -16.89 6.23 6.72
C LYS A 28 -16.35 5.15 7.64
N GLU A 29 -16.06 3.97 7.10
CA GLU A 29 -15.43 2.90 7.88
C GLU A 29 -14.01 3.27 8.30
N VAL A 30 -13.24 3.90 7.39
CA VAL A 30 -11.90 4.41 7.73
C VAL A 30 -11.98 5.48 8.81
N GLU A 31 -12.85 6.47 8.65
CA GLU A 31 -13.09 7.53 9.65
C GLU A 31 -13.40 6.95 11.03
N GLN A 32 -14.29 5.98 11.13
CA GLN A 32 -14.64 5.32 12.39
C GLN A 32 -13.44 4.65 13.06
N VAL A 33 -12.57 3.98 12.30
CA VAL A 33 -11.36 3.36 12.86
C VAL A 33 -10.42 4.42 13.46
N PHE A 34 -10.24 5.55 12.80
CA PHE A 34 -9.38 6.62 13.32
C PHE A 34 -10.01 7.33 14.53
N GLU A 35 -11.33 7.53 14.55
CA GLU A 35 -12.04 8.03 15.73
C GLU A 35 -11.86 7.08 16.93
N ASP A 36 -11.97 5.78 16.74
CA ASP A 36 -11.75 4.78 17.79
C ASP A 36 -10.30 4.80 18.32
N LEU A 37 -9.32 5.09 17.46
CA LEU A 37 -7.91 5.24 17.84
C LEU A 37 -7.66 6.53 18.61
N ASP A 38 -8.26 7.64 18.19
CA ASP A 38 -8.13 8.96 18.84
C ASP A 38 -8.76 8.96 20.23
N GLN A 39 -9.94 8.35 20.40
CA GLN A 39 -10.57 8.18 21.71
C GLN A 39 -9.69 7.43 22.71
N GLN A 40 -8.80 6.57 22.23
CA GLN A 40 -7.84 5.83 23.04
C GLN A 40 -6.49 6.57 23.19
N SER A 41 -6.39 7.82 22.73
CA SER A 41 -5.18 8.64 22.76
C SER A 41 -3.97 7.90 22.15
N THR A 42 -4.20 7.22 21.00
CA THR A 42 -3.16 6.44 20.32
C THR A 42 -2.67 7.22 19.09
N PRO A 43 -1.56 7.94 19.20
CA PRO A 43 -0.98 8.63 18.05
C PRO A 43 -0.46 7.62 17.02
N ILE A 44 -0.55 7.98 15.74
CA ILE A 44 -0.01 7.18 14.64
C ILE A 44 1.25 7.85 14.12
N ASP A 45 2.40 7.25 14.40
CA ASP A 45 3.70 7.77 13.96
C ASP A 45 4.03 7.34 12.53
N ILE A 46 3.59 6.13 12.16
CA ILE A 46 3.84 5.53 10.84
C ILE A 46 2.56 4.94 10.28
N LEU A 47 2.18 5.39 9.08
CA LEU A 47 1.11 4.78 8.29
C LEU A 47 1.70 3.95 7.15
N VAL A 48 1.33 2.69 7.04
CA VAL A 48 1.69 1.83 5.90
C VAL A 48 0.45 1.44 5.12
N ASN A 49 0.29 1.99 3.92
CA ASN A 49 -0.78 1.63 2.99
C ASN A 49 -0.36 0.44 2.14
N ALA A 50 -0.79 -0.76 2.52
CA ALA A 50 -0.50 -2.00 1.81
C ALA A 50 -1.76 -2.67 1.21
N ALA A 51 -2.95 -2.10 1.40
CA ALA A 51 -4.16 -2.59 0.78
C ALA A 51 -4.09 -2.43 -0.74
N GLY A 52 -4.48 -3.49 -1.46
CA GLY A 52 -4.50 -3.44 -2.91
C GLY A 52 -5.07 -4.71 -3.52
N VAL A 53 -5.80 -4.52 -4.61
CA VAL A 53 -6.46 -5.60 -5.35
C VAL A 53 -6.13 -5.52 -6.83
N ASN A 54 -6.29 -6.64 -7.52
CA ASN A 54 -6.35 -6.70 -8.96
C ASN A 54 -7.44 -7.72 -9.37
N ILE A 55 -7.79 -7.72 -10.64
CA ILE A 55 -8.84 -8.57 -11.23
C ILE A 55 -8.26 -9.46 -12.32
N PRO A 56 -8.91 -10.59 -12.66
CA PRO A 56 -8.48 -11.43 -13.78
C PRO A 56 -8.77 -10.79 -15.15
N ASN A 57 -9.90 -10.10 -15.31
CA ASN A 57 -10.33 -9.46 -16.56
C ASN A 57 -9.64 -8.10 -16.76
N ARG A 58 -8.47 -8.09 -17.40
CA ARG A 58 -7.53 -6.93 -17.36
C ARG A 58 -7.54 -6.06 -18.61
N THR A 59 -8.22 -6.50 -19.67
CA THR A 59 -8.29 -5.78 -20.95
C THR A 59 -9.54 -4.91 -21.03
N MET A 60 -9.54 -3.90 -21.92
CA MET A 60 -10.73 -3.07 -22.17
C MET A 60 -11.92 -3.87 -22.67
N ALA A 61 -11.67 -4.97 -23.39
CA ALA A 61 -12.73 -5.80 -23.95
C ALA A 61 -13.43 -6.68 -22.90
N GLU A 62 -12.74 -7.03 -21.82
CA GLU A 62 -13.24 -8.00 -20.84
C GLU A 62 -13.66 -7.36 -19.52
N MET A 63 -13.07 -6.22 -19.18
CA MET A 63 -13.29 -5.54 -17.91
C MET A 63 -14.61 -4.79 -17.91
N ARG A 64 -15.44 -4.99 -16.89
CA ARG A 64 -16.65 -4.20 -16.70
C ARG A 64 -16.30 -2.88 -15.96
N PRO A 65 -17.06 -1.78 -16.21
CA PRO A 65 -16.83 -0.48 -15.56
C PRO A 65 -16.76 -0.58 -14.03
N GLU A 66 -17.64 -1.36 -13.40
CA GLU A 66 -17.68 -1.51 -11.95
C GLU A 66 -16.37 -2.13 -11.40
N GLN A 67 -15.75 -3.02 -12.17
CA GLN A 67 -14.46 -3.63 -11.79
C GLN A 67 -13.32 -2.61 -11.87
N PHE A 68 -13.37 -1.68 -12.81
CA PHE A 68 -12.44 -0.54 -12.87
C PHE A 68 -12.59 0.36 -11.65
N ASP A 69 -13.83 0.74 -11.32
CA ASP A 69 -14.16 1.59 -10.20
C ASP A 69 -13.72 0.95 -8.87
N ASP A 70 -14.00 -0.33 -8.66
CA ASP A 70 -13.59 -1.09 -7.46
C ASP A 70 -12.07 -1.08 -7.27
N VAL A 71 -11.30 -1.30 -8.34
CA VAL A 71 -9.83 -1.30 -8.26
C VAL A 71 -9.29 0.08 -7.92
N LEU A 72 -9.82 1.14 -8.52
CA LEU A 72 -9.43 2.51 -8.17
C LEU A 72 -9.84 2.87 -6.74
N GLN A 73 -11.06 2.49 -6.35
CA GLN A 73 -11.60 2.78 -5.02
C GLN A 73 -10.71 2.18 -3.92
N ILE A 74 -10.29 0.93 -4.07
CA ILE A 74 -9.45 0.28 -3.06
C ILE A 74 -8.00 0.77 -3.14
N ASN A 75 -7.40 0.75 -4.34
CA ASN A 75 -5.96 0.96 -4.48
C ASN A 75 -5.54 2.43 -4.35
N ALA A 76 -6.34 3.37 -4.85
CA ALA A 76 -6.01 4.80 -4.84
C ALA A 76 -6.81 5.57 -3.79
N THR A 77 -8.15 5.48 -3.84
CA THR A 77 -9.01 6.20 -2.89
C THR A 77 -8.81 5.69 -1.46
N GLY A 78 -8.56 4.38 -1.27
CA GLY A 78 -8.25 3.80 0.04
C GLY A 78 -7.00 4.41 0.66
N ALA A 79 -5.93 4.57 -0.11
CA ALA A 79 -4.71 5.24 0.38
C ALA A 79 -4.96 6.72 0.71
N TYR A 80 -5.74 7.42 -0.13
CA TYR A 80 -6.15 8.79 0.17
C TYR A 80 -6.93 8.87 1.49
N ASN A 81 -7.92 8.00 1.71
CA ASN A 81 -8.75 8.01 2.90
C ASN A 81 -7.93 7.87 4.18
N THR A 82 -6.98 6.95 4.22
CA THR A 82 -6.12 6.74 5.40
C THR A 82 -5.12 7.88 5.60
N MET A 83 -4.52 8.41 4.53
CA MET A 83 -3.64 9.60 4.61
C MET A 83 -4.41 10.81 5.13
N TYR A 84 -5.62 11.05 4.63
CA TYR A 84 -6.46 12.17 5.06
C TYR A 84 -6.70 12.16 6.57
N GLN A 85 -6.91 10.97 7.15
CA GLN A 85 -7.18 10.83 8.58
C GLN A 85 -5.93 11.00 9.45
N VAL A 86 -4.75 10.55 8.99
CA VAL A 86 -3.55 10.61 9.82
C VAL A 86 -2.83 11.95 9.76
N LEU A 87 -2.92 12.67 8.65
CA LEU A 87 -2.18 13.91 8.42
C LEU A 87 -2.41 15.02 9.44
N PRO A 88 -3.63 15.30 9.96
CA PRO A 88 -3.83 16.34 10.95
C PRO A 88 -2.93 16.19 12.18
N GLN A 89 -2.88 14.99 12.76
CA GLN A 89 -2.05 14.72 13.94
C GLN A 89 -0.55 14.71 13.64
N MET A 90 -0.13 14.29 12.43
CA MET A 90 1.26 14.35 12.02
C MET A 90 1.73 15.80 11.81
N ARG A 91 0.91 16.66 11.22
CA ARG A 91 1.17 18.11 11.08
C ARG A 91 1.34 18.79 12.43
N GLU A 92 0.46 18.51 13.38
CA GLU A 92 0.51 19.09 14.73
C GLU A 92 1.82 18.76 15.46
N ARG A 93 2.31 17.53 15.30
CA ARG A 93 3.56 17.07 15.91
C ARG A 93 4.82 17.49 15.16
N HIS A 94 4.66 17.96 13.92
CA HIS A 94 5.76 18.16 12.96
C HIS A 94 6.63 16.90 12.78
N ASP A 95 6.01 15.74 12.83
CA ASP A 95 6.65 14.44 12.61
C ASP A 95 5.63 13.39 12.14
N GLY A 96 6.03 12.61 11.16
CA GLY A 96 5.25 11.49 10.64
C GLY A 96 5.91 10.83 9.46
N LEU A 97 5.55 9.56 9.25
CA LEU A 97 6.00 8.79 8.10
C LEU A 97 4.82 8.05 7.47
N ILE A 98 4.62 8.25 6.18
CA ILE A 98 3.64 7.51 5.38
C ILE A 98 4.40 6.67 4.36
N ILE A 99 4.12 5.38 4.30
CA ILE A 99 4.72 4.45 3.32
C ILE A 99 3.59 3.83 2.49
N ASN A 100 3.58 4.12 1.20
CA ASN A 100 2.60 3.60 0.26
C ASN A 100 3.20 2.44 -0.54
N ILE A 101 2.65 1.23 -0.39
CA ILE A 101 3.05 0.06 -1.18
C ILE A 101 2.33 0.13 -2.54
N CYS A 102 3.02 0.73 -3.49
CA CYS A 102 2.54 0.95 -4.84
C CYS A 102 2.76 -0.30 -5.73
N SER A 103 3.46 -0.14 -6.82
CA SER A 103 3.89 -1.19 -7.75
C SER A 103 4.78 -0.57 -8.82
N ILE A 104 5.62 -1.36 -9.47
CA ILE A 104 6.26 -1.01 -10.75
C ILE A 104 5.20 -0.61 -11.80
N SER A 105 3.97 -1.12 -11.69
CA SER A 105 2.82 -0.70 -12.53
C SER A 105 2.35 0.74 -12.27
N GLY A 106 2.86 1.41 -11.26
CA GLY A 106 2.66 2.86 -11.03
C GLY A 106 3.79 3.70 -11.61
N VAL A 107 4.83 3.10 -12.17
CA VAL A 107 5.95 3.75 -12.87
C VAL A 107 5.90 3.47 -14.37
N ARG A 108 5.49 2.26 -14.74
CA ARG A 108 5.34 1.78 -16.12
C ARG A 108 4.01 1.06 -16.28
N ALA A 109 3.22 1.45 -17.28
CA ALA A 109 2.00 0.73 -17.61
C ALA A 109 2.35 -0.60 -18.29
N LEU A 110 2.11 -1.70 -17.60
CA LEU A 110 2.45 -3.04 -18.04
C LEU A 110 1.16 -3.83 -18.36
N SER A 111 1.17 -4.55 -19.48
CA SER A 111 0.04 -5.42 -19.85
C SER A 111 -0.31 -6.43 -18.75
N LEU A 112 0.70 -6.97 -18.07
CA LEU A 112 0.51 -7.89 -16.94
C LEU A 112 -0.28 -7.25 -15.78
N GLY A 113 -0.11 -5.96 -15.52
CA GLY A 113 -0.88 -5.20 -14.53
C GLY A 113 -2.35 -5.07 -14.95
N GLY A 114 -2.57 -4.81 -16.22
CA GLY A 114 -3.87 -4.46 -16.77
C GLY A 114 -4.25 -3.01 -16.54
N ILE A 115 -5.35 -2.59 -17.15
CA ILE A 115 -5.73 -1.17 -17.27
C ILE A 115 -6.06 -0.56 -15.91
N ALA A 116 -7.01 -1.15 -15.18
CA ALA A 116 -7.47 -0.61 -13.89
C ALA A 116 -6.35 -0.58 -12.85
N TYR A 117 -5.56 -1.66 -12.76
CA TYR A 117 -4.46 -1.72 -11.81
C TYR A 117 -3.36 -0.71 -12.12
N CYS A 118 -2.93 -0.60 -13.38
CA CYS A 118 -1.95 0.43 -13.74
C CYS A 118 -2.48 1.83 -13.43
N ALA A 119 -3.70 2.16 -13.84
CA ALA A 119 -4.32 3.46 -13.55
C ALA A 119 -4.34 3.74 -12.04
N SER A 120 -4.76 2.77 -11.23
CA SER A 120 -4.83 2.92 -9.77
C SER A 120 -3.45 3.11 -9.12
N LYS A 121 -2.42 2.42 -9.61
CA LYS A 121 -1.06 2.54 -9.07
C LYS A 121 -0.35 3.81 -9.53
N PHE A 122 -0.60 4.29 -10.75
CA PHE A 122 -0.18 5.64 -11.16
C PHE A 122 -0.87 6.73 -10.32
N ALA A 123 -2.17 6.58 -10.04
CA ALA A 123 -2.89 7.51 -9.17
C ALA A 123 -2.30 7.52 -7.76
N MET A 124 -1.99 6.34 -7.18
CA MET A 124 -1.33 6.24 -5.88
C MET A 124 0.06 6.89 -5.88
N ALA A 125 0.88 6.68 -6.91
CA ALA A 125 2.21 7.28 -7.01
C ALA A 125 2.13 8.82 -7.10
N ALA A 126 1.25 9.35 -7.96
CA ALA A 126 1.03 10.79 -8.09
C ALA A 126 0.52 11.41 -6.78
N LEU A 127 -0.45 10.76 -6.12
CA LEU A 127 -0.96 11.18 -4.82
C LEU A 127 0.15 11.21 -3.77
N SER A 128 0.98 10.18 -3.70
CA SER A 128 2.10 10.09 -2.75
C SER A 128 3.10 11.24 -2.94
N THR A 129 3.48 11.51 -4.18
CA THR A 129 4.42 12.60 -4.51
C THR A 129 3.82 13.96 -4.17
N ALA A 130 2.55 14.20 -4.54
CA ALA A 130 1.86 15.47 -4.27
C ALA A 130 1.75 15.73 -2.77
N VAL A 131 1.27 14.75 -1.99
CA VAL A 131 1.16 14.85 -0.53
C VAL A 131 2.55 14.98 0.11
N GLY A 132 3.55 14.24 -0.36
CA GLY A 132 4.92 14.33 0.17
C GLY A 132 5.53 15.73 0.00
N ASN A 133 5.31 16.38 -1.16
CA ASN A 133 5.77 17.75 -1.41
C ASN A 133 5.00 18.77 -0.56
N GLU A 134 3.70 18.60 -0.39
CA GLU A 134 2.85 19.48 0.43
C GLU A 134 3.23 19.39 1.91
N GLU A 135 3.50 18.19 2.41
CA GLU A 135 3.69 17.93 3.83
C GLU A 135 5.16 18.00 4.31
N ALA A 136 6.12 18.05 3.40
CA ALA A 136 7.52 18.17 3.77
C ALA A 136 7.83 19.38 4.69
N PRO A 137 7.25 20.58 4.49
CA PRO A 137 7.40 21.71 5.41
C PRO A 137 6.83 21.43 6.81
N ASN A 138 5.89 20.50 6.91
CA ASN A 138 5.26 20.08 8.16
C ASN A 138 6.01 18.92 8.86
N GLY A 139 7.18 18.52 8.33
CA GLY A 139 7.98 17.44 8.92
C GLY A 139 7.46 16.03 8.60
N VAL A 140 6.46 15.88 7.73
CA VAL A 140 5.90 14.58 7.34
C VAL A 140 6.59 14.07 6.08
N ARG A 141 7.07 12.84 6.14
CA ARG A 141 7.72 12.14 5.03
C ARG A 141 6.76 11.15 4.37
N VAL A 142 6.69 11.16 3.05
CA VAL A 142 5.87 10.21 2.29
C VAL A 142 6.75 9.41 1.35
N THR A 143 6.84 8.13 1.58
CA THR A 143 7.63 7.19 0.77
C THR A 143 6.73 6.31 -0.09
N THR A 144 7.08 6.14 -1.34
CA THR A 144 6.43 5.18 -2.25
C THR A 144 7.37 4.03 -2.54
N ILE A 145 6.97 2.83 -2.15
CA ILE A 145 7.69 1.61 -2.56
C ILE A 145 6.99 1.06 -3.81
N HIS A 146 7.77 0.78 -4.85
CA HIS A 146 7.31 0.21 -6.12
C HIS A 146 7.81 -1.23 -6.26
N PRO A 147 7.12 -2.23 -5.70
CA PRO A 147 7.51 -3.62 -5.90
C PRO A 147 7.29 -4.06 -7.34
N GLY A 148 8.19 -4.92 -7.82
CA GLY A 148 7.96 -5.75 -8.99
C GLY A 148 7.06 -6.94 -8.67
N GLU A 149 7.44 -8.14 -9.13
CA GLU A 149 6.70 -9.37 -8.81
C GLU A 149 6.98 -9.80 -7.37
N VAL A 150 5.95 -9.83 -6.54
CA VAL A 150 6.01 -10.28 -5.13
C VAL A 150 5.15 -11.54 -4.98
N ASN A 151 5.63 -12.52 -4.24
CA ASN A 151 4.89 -13.75 -3.92
C ASN A 151 3.80 -13.49 -2.88
N THR A 152 2.64 -13.06 -3.34
CA THR A 152 1.48 -12.73 -2.49
C THR A 152 0.20 -13.32 -3.06
N PRO A 153 -0.89 -13.40 -2.29
CA PRO A 153 -2.18 -13.89 -2.77
C PRO A 153 -2.77 -13.15 -3.98
N ILE A 154 -2.28 -11.94 -4.31
CA ILE A 154 -2.70 -11.21 -5.52
C ILE A 154 -2.36 -11.98 -6.81
N LEU A 155 -1.37 -12.88 -6.76
CA LEU A 155 -0.99 -13.74 -7.88
C LEU A 155 -2.13 -14.70 -8.30
N GLU A 156 -3.03 -15.05 -7.39
CA GLU A 156 -4.21 -15.88 -7.67
C GLU A 156 -5.19 -15.20 -8.64
N LYS A 157 -5.09 -13.87 -8.76
CA LYS A 157 -5.88 -13.07 -9.71
C LYS A 157 -5.22 -12.93 -11.09
N ARG A 158 -4.09 -13.60 -11.32
CA ARG A 158 -3.47 -13.59 -12.65
C ARG A 158 -4.29 -14.43 -13.65
N PRO A 159 -4.39 -13.97 -14.91
CA PRO A 159 -5.02 -14.77 -15.97
C PRO A 159 -4.36 -16.13 -16.15
N THR A 160 -3.03 -16.20 -15.94
CA THR A 160 -2.26 -17.45 -15.99
C THR A 160 -1.65 -17.71 -14.61
N PRO A 161 -1.87 -18.92 -14.04
CA PRO A 161 -1.25 -19.31 -12.77
C PRO A 161 0.27 -19.21 -12.82
N VAL A 162 0.86 -18.82 -11.69
CA VAL A 162 2.32 -18.70 -11.53
C VAL A 162 2.87 -20.01 -10.98
N PRO A 163 3.85 -20.66 -11.66
CA PRO A 163 4.49 -21.86 -11.16
C PRO A 163 5.24 -21.62 -9.84
N GLU A 164 5.32 -22.65 -9.00
CA GLU A 164 6.00 -22.55 -7.69
C GLU A 164 7.49 -22.22 -7.82
N GLU A 165 8.18 -22.74 -8.82
CA GLU A 165 9.59 -22.42 -9.08
C GLU A 165 9.78 -20.94 -9.36
N ARG A 166 8.80 -20.29 -10.02
CA ARG A 166 8.84 -18.85 -10.25
C ARG A 166 8.53 -18.07 -8.98
N LYS A 167 7.57 -18.52 -8.17
CA LYS A 167 7.27 -17.89 -6.88
C LYS A 167 8.48 -17.89 -5.94
N ALA A 168 9.28 -18.94 -5.95
CA ALA A 168 10.48 -19.07 -5.12
C ALA A 168 11.58 -18.03 -5.41
N ILE A 169 11.61 -17.47 -6.64
CA ILE A 169 12.58 -16.45 -7.04
C ILE A 169 12.00 -15.04 -7.16
N MET A 170 10.73 -14.85 -6.81
CA MET A 170 10.11 -13.54 -6.66
C MET A 170 10.60 -12.85 -5.39
N VAL A 171 10.39 -11.54 -5.29
CA VAL A 171 10.46 -10.84 -4.02
C VAL A 171 9.45 -11.47 -3.06
N GLN A 172 9.82 -11.68 -1.81
CA GLN A 172 8.92 -12.17 -0.77
C GLN A 172 8.32 -11.00 0.01
N PRO A 173 7.14 -11.17 0.66
CA PRO A 173 6.55 -10.13 1.50
C PRO A 173 7.50 -9.61 2.58
N GLU A 174 8.32 -10.50 3.13
CA GLU A 174 9.32 -10.20 4.16
C GLU A 174 10.41 -9.25 3.66
N ASP A 175 10.80 -9.34 2.38
CA ASP A 175 11.77 -8.43 1.77
C ASP A 175 11.21 -6.99 1.73
N ILE A 176 9.92 -6.84 1.38
CA ILE A 176 9.24 -5.54 1.43
C ILE A 176 9.13 -5.05 2.87
N GLY A 177 8.79 -5.94 3.81
CA GLY A 177 8.76 -5.63 5.23
C GLY A 177 10.10 -5.09 5.75
N ALA A 178 11.22 -5.71 5.35
CA ALA A 178 12.56 -5.26 5.70
C ALA A 178 12.84 -3.84 5.18
N MET A 179 12.40 -3.51 3.96
CA MET A 179 12.53 -2.15 3.40
C MET A 179 11.70 -1.15 4.20
N VAL A 180 10.45 -1.49 4.56
CA VAL A 180 9.59 -0.66 5.40
C VAL A 180 10.28 -0.34 6.73
N VAL A 181 10.81 -1.36 7.42
CA VAL A 181 11.54 -1.17 8.69
C VAL A 181 12.79 -0.31 8.51
N THR A 182 13.56 -0.55 7.46
CA THR A 182 14.77 0.26 7.17
C THR A 182 14.42 1.73 6.99
N ILE A 183 13.38 2.04 6.21
CA ILE A 183 12.92 3.42 5.98
C ILE A 183 12.41 4.05 7.29
N ALA A 184 11.67 3.29 8.10
CA ALA A 184 11.15 3.75 9.37
C ALA A 184 12.25 4.10 10.40
N GLN A 185 13.40 3.45 10.31
CA GLN A 185 14.57 3.68 11.19
C GLN A 185 15.44 4.86 10.74
N LEU A 186 15.22 5.42 9.56
CA LEU A 186 15.98 6.59 9.11
C LEU A 186 15.67 7.82 9.97
N PRO A 187 16.68 8.66 10.25
CA PRO A 187 16.46 9.88 11.01
C PRO A 187 15.52 10.84 10.27
N GLY A 188 14.79 11.67 11.02
CA GLY A 188 13.73 12.54 10.49
C GLY A 188 14.17 13.49 9.36
N HIS A 189 15.45 13.86 9.30
CA HIS A 189 16.01 14.70 8.23
C HIS A 189 16.35 13.91 6.94
N THR A 190 16.22 12.58 6.94
CA THR A 190 16.52 11.73 5.80
C THR A 190 15.21 11.20 5.20
N HIS A 191 15.02 11.42 3.91
CA HIS A 191 13.82 11.00 3.19
C HIS A 191 14.18 10.14 1.98
N VAL A 192 13.47 9.04 1.82
CA VAL A 192 13.48 8.19 0.64
C VAL A 192 12.13 8.38 -0.07
N PRO A 193 12.00 9.27 -1.05
CA PRO A 193 10.70 9.56 -1.67
C PRO A 193 10.16 8.37 -2.45
N GLU A 194 11.05 7.66 -3.17
CA GLU A 194 10.68 6.49 -3.98
C GLU A 194 11.72 5.39 -3.85
N LEU A 195 11.25 4.14 -3.88
CA LEU A 195 12.09 2.94 -3.88
C LEU A 195 11.51 1.88 -4.81
N ILE A 196 12.32 1.36 -5.72
CA ILE A 196 11.93 0.26 -6.61
C ILE A 196 12.62 -1.02 -6.12
N VAL A 197 11.82 -2.05 -5.85
CA VAL A 197 12.28 -3.39 -5.41
C VAL A 197 11.70 -4.43 -6.34
N LYS A 198 12.54 -5.15 -7.07
CA LYS A 198 12.11 -6.16 -8.04
C LYS A 198 12.94 -7.43 -7.95
N PRO A 199 12.42 -8.57 -8.41
CA PRO A 199 13.24 -9.77 -8.58
C PRO A 199 14.39 -9.50 -9.54
N LEU A 200 15.52 -10.19 -9.33
CA LEU A 200 16.70 -10.00 -10.17
C LEU A 200 16.42 -10.28 -11.66
N TYR A 201 15.60 -11.29 -11.95
CA TYR A 201 15.25 -11.68 -13.31
C TYR A 201 14.30 -10.72 -14.03
N GLN A 202 13.57 -9.90 -13.30
CA GLN A 202 12.58 -8.99 -13.89
C GLN A 202 13.26 -7.79 -14.52
N GLU A 203 13.02 -7.57 -15.80
CA GLU A 203 13.50 -6.37 -16.50
C GLU A 203 12.80 -5.12 -15.94
N PHE A 204 13.55 -4.04 -15.89
CA PHE A 204 13.03 -2.72 -15.57
C PHE A 204 13.04 -1.88 -16.85
N VAL A 205 11.91 -1.87 -17.54
CA VAL A 205 11.67 -1.17 -18.82
C VAL A 205 10.83 0.08 -18.62
#